data_cbcb6927ce0630dbed5c9e908f7ba4b9
#
_entry.id   cbcb6927ce0630dbed5c9e908f7ba4b9
#
_cell.length_a   1.000
_cell.length_b   1.000
_cell.length_c   1.000
_cell.angle_alpha   90.00
_cell.angle_beta   90.00
_cell.angle_gamma   90.00
#
_symmetry.space_group_name_H-M   'P 1'
#
loop_
_entity.id
_entity.type
_entity.pdbx_description
1 polymer ?
#
loop_
_entity_poly.entity_id
_entity_poly.type
_entity_poly.pdbx_seq_one_letter_code
_entity_poly.pdbx_strand_id
1 'polypeptide(L)'
;MKRKVRTRKLGIKFKILIPVCVCVLVVCVVMGVNSYKHIQDGMVEMGVQEADMAADLTLRMLDGDEVEQIVPGAEESDAYKGVLAALKNMKDSCGIAYLYTLYTDGTNVYYGVDVEATEDVSYLGDPFADSYEELKSVFEGQEYVQDYIDETEDGDLITVYKPITNSAGKVVAVLGCDYDASDITARLEASLVGVVKIGAVCIVLAVAALSIIISTITRGLQKVDDKIYEIVHNEGDLTQKLDIHSGDEMELIAGNVNALLEYIRGIMLKISDNSEHLNGS
;
A
#
# COMPACT_ATOMS: atom_id res chain seq x y z
N MET A 1 50.22 31.19 -3.93
CA MET A 1 49.60 30.29 -4.95
C MET A 1 48.36 29.66 -4.36
N LYS A 2 47.17 30.25 -4.57
CA LYS A 2 45.92 29.79 -3.96
C LYS A 2 45.36 28.62 -4.81
N ARG A 3 45.35 27.43 -4.24
CA ARG A 3 44.73 26.21 -4.83
C ARG A 3 43.24 26.44 -4.95
N LYS A 4 42.72 26.72 -6.16
CA LYS A 4 41.29 26.77 -6.44
C LYS A 4 40.70 25.39 -6.11
N VAL A 5 39.87 25.28 -5.10
CA VAL A 5 39.06 24.11 -4.83
C VAL A 5 38.10 23.96 -6.02
N ARG A 6 38.41 23.01 -6.90
CA ARG A 6 37.55 22.65 -8.05
C ARG A 6 36.35 21.91 -7.47
N THR A 7 35.24 22.60 -7.27
CA THR A 7 33.96 21.95 -6.96
C THR A 7 33.71 20.89 -8.03
N ARG A 8 33.73 19.64 -7.61
CA ARG A 8 33.47 18.48 -8.50
C ARG A 8 32.01 18.62 -8.98
N LYS A 9 31.81 19.15 -10.18
CA LYS A 9 30.51 19.18 -10.83
C LYS A 9 30.09 17.72 -11.06
N LEU A 10 28.86 17.35 -10.63
CA LEU A 10 28.30 16.04 -10.91
C LEU A 10 28.39 15.75 -12.41
N GLY A 11 28.95 14.60 -12.77
CA GLY A 11 29.01 14.16 -14.16
C GLY A 11 27.61 13.97 -14.76
N ILE A 12 27.51 14.02 -16.07
CA ILE A 12 26.25 13.86 -16.83
C ILE A 12 25.50 12.61 -16.40
N LYS A 13 26.23 11.52 -16.13
CA LYS A 13 25.67 10.26 -15.62
C LYS A 13 24.79 10.46 -14.38
N PHE A 14 25.27 11.18 -13.36
CA PHE A 14 24.52 11.42 -12.13
C PHE A 14 23.39 12.43 -12.31
N LYS A 15 23.54 13.40 -13.20
CA LYS A 15 22.50 14.40 -13.50
C LYS A 15 21.26 13.79 -14.15
N ILE A 16 21.40 12.69 -14.86
CA ILE A 16 20.29 11.97 -15.49
C ILE A 16 19.77 10.88 -14.53
N LEU A 17 20.66 10.12 -13.90
CA LEU A 17 20.32 8.99 -13.06
C LEU A 17 19.47 9.42 -11.83
N ILE A 18 19.87 10.48 -11.14
CA ILE A 18 19.20 10.91 -9.91
C ILE A 18 17.73 11.28 -10.14
N PRO A 19 17.36 12.17 -11.09
CA PRO A 19 15.96 12.53 -11.31
C PRO A 19 15.11 11.33 -11.73
N VAL A 20 15.63 10.44 -12.58
CA VAL A 20 14.88 9.26 -13.02
C VAL A 20 14.68 8.28 -11.86
N CYS A 21 15.71 8.05 -11.04
CA CYS A 21 15.57 7.21 -9.83
C CYS A 21 14.54 7.80 -8.85
N VAL A 22 14.52 9.12 -8.66
CA VAL A 22 13.52 9.79 -7.82
C VAL A 22 12.12 9.60 -8.39
N CYS A 23 11.92 9.76 -9.71
CA CYS A 23 10.63 9.52 -10.34
C CYS A 23 10.16 8.07 -10.16
N VAL A 24 11.04 7.09 -10.38
CA VAL A 24 10.72 5.66 -10.19
C VAL A 24 10.33 5.39 -8.73
N LEU A 25 11.09 5.94 -7.78
CA LEU A 25 10.80 5.78 -6.35
C LEU A 25 9.43 6.36 -6.00
N VAL A 26 9.12 7.57 -6.47
CA VAL A 26 7.81 8.21 -6.24
C VAL A 26 6.68 7.34 -6.79
N VAL A 27 6.80 6.84 -8.02
CA VAL A 27 5.80 5.95 -8.63
C VAL A 27 5.63 4.67 -7.81
N CYS A 28 6.73 4.03 -7.39
CA CYS A 28 6.66 2.81 -6.56
C CYS A 28 5.97 3.07 -5.22
N VAL A 29 6.26 4.19 -4.56
CA VAL A 29 5.61 4.56 -3.28
C VAL A 29 4.11 4.81 -3.49
N VAL A 30 3.73 5.59 -4.50
CA VAL A 30 2.32 5.88 -4.78
C VAL A 30 1.54 4.60 -5.10
N MET A 31 2.09 3.74 -5.96
CA MET A 31 1.47 2.45 -6.29
C MET A 31 1.39 1.52 -5.07
N GLY A 32 2.45 1.47 -4.26
CA GLY A 32 2.49 0.65 -3.04
C GLY A 32 1.43 1.08 -2.02
N VAL A 33 1.31 2.39 -1.74
CA VAL A 33 0.29 2.92 -0.83
C VAL A 33 -1.12 2.65 -1.35
N ASN A 34 -1.35 2.87 -2.66
CA ASN A 34 -2.66 2.61 -3.25
C ASN A 34 -3.03 1.11 -3.21
N SER A 35 -2.09 0.24 -3.51
CA SER A 35 -2.29 -1.22 -3.45
C SER A 35 -2.59 -1.68 -2.01
N TYR A 36 -1.85 -1.17 -1.03
CA TYR A 36 -2.09 -1.49 0.38
C TYR A 36 -3.49 -1.06 0.84
N LYS A 37 -3.91 0.17 0.52
CA LYS A 37 -5.26 0.64 0.85
C LYS A 37 -6.34 -0.24 0.24
N HIS A 38 -6.23 -0.58 -1.05
CA HIS A 38 -7.22 -1.46 -1.69
C HIS A 38 -7.31 -2.85 -1.04
N ILE A 39 -6.18 -3.41 -0.61
CA ILE A 39 -6.17 -4.69 0.11
C ILE A 39 -6.84 -4.53 1.47
N GLN A 40 -6.49 -3.47 2.21
CA GLN A 40 -7.07 -3.17 3.52
C GLN A 40 -8.58 -3.00 3.43
N ASP A 41 -9.06 -2.11 2.56
CA ASP A 41 -10.49 -1.84 2.39
C ASP A 41 -11.26 -3.12 2.03
N GLY A 42 -10.73 -3.92 1.09
CA GLY A 42 -11.37 -5.17 0.69
C GLY A 42 -11.39 -6.25 1.77
N MET A 43 -10.36 -6.33 2.62
CA MET A 43 -10.32 -7.32 3.71
C MET A 43 -11.22 -6.89 4.88
N VAL A 44 -11.24 -5.59 5.20
CA VAL A 44 -12.16 -5.05 6.22
C VAL A 44 -13.61 -5.25 5.77
N GLU A 45 -13.93 -4.92 4.52
CA GLU A 45 -15.28 -5.14 3.96
C GLU A 45 -15.71 -6.60 4.04
N MET A 46 -14.81 -7.56 3.81
CA MET A 46 -15.13 -8.99 3.99
C MET A 46 -15.43 -9.32 5.45
N GLY A 47 -14.61 -8.84 6.41
CA GLY A 47 -14.86 -9.05 7.84
C GLY A 47 -16.19 -8.44 8.30
N VAL A 48 -16.50 -7.24 7.83
CA VAL A 48 -17.79 -6.57 8.08
C VAL A 48 -18.96 -7.41 7.56
N GLN A 49 -18.85 -7.94 6.33
CA GLN A 49 -19.91 -8.78 5.76
C GLN A 49 -20.07 -10.10 6.51
N GLU A 50 -19.00 -10.71 7.00
CA GLU A 50 -19.07 -11.92 7.80
C GLU A 50 -19.74 -11.67 9.16
N ALA A 51 -19.36 -10.58 9.85
CA ALA A 51 -19.97 -10.17 11.12
C ALA A 51 -21.48 -9.85 10.95
N ASP A 52 -21.81 -9.06 9.94
CA ASP A 52 -23.19 -8.66 9.65
C ASP A 52 -24.08 -9.86 9.30
N MET A 53 -23.58 -10.77 8.47
CA MET A 53 -24.27 -12.00 8.12
C MET A 53 -24.47 -12.92 9.34
N ALA A 54 -23.47 -13.05 10.20
CA ALA A 54 -23.58 -13.84 11.42
C ALA A 54 -24.61 -13.25 12.39
N ALA A 55 -24.62 -11.92 12.55
CA ALA A 55 -25.62 -11.22 13.35
C ALA A 55 -27.04 -11.43 12.79
N ASP A 56 -27.24 -11.32 11.47
CA ASP A 56 -28.52 -11.57 10.81
C ASP A 56 -29.03 -13.01 11.00
N LEU A 57 -28.12 -13.98 10.86
CA LEU A 57 -28.48 -15.38 11.06
C LEU A 57 -28.84 -15.65 12.52
N THR A 58 -28.11 -15.03 13.46
CA THR A 58 -28.39 -15.13 14.89
C THR A 58 -29.77 -14.56 15.23
N LEU A 59 -30.11 -13.36 14.73
CA LEU A 59 -31.41 -12.75 14.95
C LEU A 59 -32.58 -13.62 14.50
N ARG A 60 -32.41 -14.36 13.40
CA ARG A 60 -33.46 -15.27 12.90
C ARG A 60 -33.69 -16.49 13.81
N MET A 61 -32.73 -16.82 14.67
CA MET A 61 -32.80 -17.94 15.60
C MET A 61 -33.32 -17.52 17.00
N LEU A 62 -33.34 -16.22 17.27
CA LEU A 62 -33.79 -15.67 18.55
C LEU A 62 -35.27 -15.32 18.49
N ASP A 63 -35.99 -15.66 19.56
CA ASP A 63 -37.36 -15.17 19.82
C ASP A 63 -37.26 -13.95 20.74
N GLY A 64 -37.62 -12.79 20.22
CA GLY A 64 -37.59 -11.54 21.01
C GLY A 64 -38.54 -11.55 22.22
N ASP A 65 -39.61 -12.32 22.18
CA ASP A 65 -40.51 -12.47 23.33
C ASP A 65 -39.89 -13.33 24.45
N GLU A 66 -39.00 -14.29 24.11
CA GLU A 66 -38.15 -15.00 25.07
C GLU A 66 -37.06 -14.11 25.64
N VAL A 67 -36.37 -13.35 24.74
CA VAL A 67 -35.30 -12.41 25.16
C VAL A 67 -35.87 -11.34 26.14
N GLU A 68 -37.07 -10.82 25.94
CA GLU A 68 -37.70 -9.83 26.85
C GLU A 68 -37.92 -10.39 28.27
N GLN A 69 -37.97 -11.71 28.46
CA GLN A 69 -38.14 -12.34 29.77
C GLN A 69 -36.82 -12.46 30.55
N ILE A 70 -35.67 -12.23 29.90
CA ILE A 70 -34.36 -12.34 30.53
C ILE A 70 -34.05 -11.08 31.32
N VAL A 71 -34.25 -11.17 32.61
CA VAL A 71 -33.97 -10.12 33.59
C VAL A 71 -33.00 -10.64 34.65
N PRO A 72 -32.27 -9.80 35.39
CA PRO A 72 -31.37 -10.23 36.44
C PRO A 72 -32.00 -11.26 37.38
N GLY A 73 -31.35 -12.41 37.56
CA GLY A 73 -31.86 -13.54 38.31
C GLY A 73 -32.62 -14.58 37.49
N ALA A 74 -32.68 -14.41 36.15
CA ALA A 74 -33.35 -15.37 35.25
C ALA A 74 -32.39 -16.42 34.64
N GLU A 75 -31.17 -16.56 35.11
CA GLU A 75 -30.14 -17.43 34.56
C GLU A 75 -30.53 -18.91 34.48
N GLU A 76 -31.40 -19.34 35.39
CA GLU A 76 -31.95 -20.72 35.42
C GLU A 76 -33.22 -20.90 34.57
N SER A 77 -33.77 -19.83 33.98
CA SER A 77 -34.97 -19.89 33.15
C SER A 77 -34.76 -20.65 31.85
N ASP A 78 -35.85 -21.23 31.32
CA ASP A 78 -35.81 -21.89 30.01
C ASP A 78 -35.51 -20.88 28.88
N ALA A 79 -35.98 -19.64 29.00
CA ALA A 79 -35.72 -18.55 28.06
C ALA A 79 -34.21 -18.23 28.00
N TYR A 80 -33.54 -18.02 29.14
CA TYR A 80 -32.10 -17.79 29.20
C TYR A 80 -31.32 -18.94 28.60
N LYS A 81 -31.61 -20.19 28.97
CA LYS A 81 -30.96 -21.39 28.47
C LYS A 81 -31.19 -21.58 26.97
N GLY A 82 -32.37 -21.24 26.47
CA GLY A 82 -32.68 -21.29 25.04
C GLY A 82 -31.88 -20.30 24.24
N VAL A 83 -31.83 -19.03 24.66
CA VAL A 83 -31.04 -17.98 24.03
C VAL A 83 -29.55 -18.30 24.09
N LEU A 84 -29.02 -18.72 25.24
CA LEU A 84 -27.63 -19.12 25.41
C LEU A 84 -27.24 -20.27 24.43
N ALA A 85 -28.12 -21.28 24.30
CA ALA A 85 -27.87 -22.38 23.39
C ALA A 85 -27.88 -21.94 21.91
N ALA A 86 -28.78 -21.02 21.54
CA ALA A 86 -28.85 -20.46 20.19
C ALA A 86 -27.59 -19.64 19.86
N LEU A 87 -27.19 -18.73 20.75
CA LEU A 87 -25.97 -17.92 20.56
C LEU A 87 -24.73 -18.81 20.49
N LYS A 88 -24.60 -19.80 21.38
CA LYS A 88 -23.45 -20.71 21.37
C LYS A 88 -23.33 -21.50 20.06
N ASN A 89 -24.45 -22.00 19.57
CA ASN A 89 -24.49 -22.74 18.32
C ASN A 89 -24.08 -21.87 17.13
N MET A 90 -24.47 -20.60 17.13
CA MET A 90 -24.07 -19.64 16.10
C MET A 90 -22.60 -19.25 16.20
N LYS A 91 -22.09 -18.95 17.39
CA LYS A 91 -20.67 -18.66 17.62
C LYS A 91 -19.79 -19.79 17.07
N ASP A 92 -20.09 -21.03 17.45
CA ASP A 92 -19.34 -22.22 17.01
C ASP A 92 -19.41 -22.45 15.48
N SER A 93 -20.54 -22.08 14.85
CA SER A 93 -20.78 -22.31 13.42
C SER A 93 -20.17 -21.24 12.52
N CYS A 94 -20.15 -19.98 12.97
CA CYS A 94 -19.73 -18.84 12.16
C CYS A 94 -18.31 -18.32 12.50
N GLY A 95 -17.64 -18.86 13.54
CA GLY A 95 -16.30 -18.43 13.92
C GLY A 95 -16.25 -16.99 14.47
N ILE A 96 -17.33 -16.55 15.10
CA ILE A 96 -17.42 -15.23 15.74
C ILE A 96 -16.65 -15.23 17.06
N ALA A 97 -15.91 -14.15 17.36
CA ALA A 97 -15.13 -14.02 18.58
C ALA A 97 -16.06 -13.91 19.79
N TYR A 98 -16.95 -12.91 19.78
CA TYR A 98 -17.90 -12.66 20.87
C TYR A 98 -19.31 -12.51 20.31
N LEU A 99 -20.28 -13.10 21.02
CA LEU A 99 -21.68 -13.05 20.63
C LEU A 99 -22.53 -12.97 21.92
N TYR A 100 -23.19 -11.84 22.10
CA TYR A 100 -23.86 -11.51 23.34
C TYR A 100 -25.11 -10.66 23.10
N THR A 101 -25.96 -10.55 24.12
CA THR A 101 -27.09 -9.63 24.12
C THR A 101 -26.89 -8.54 25.14
N LEU A 102 -27.39 -7.35 24.85
CA LEU A 102 -27.36 -6.19 25.75
C LEU A 102 -28.76 -5.70 26.00
N TYR A 103 -29.01 -5.23 27.23
CA TYR A 103 -30.27 -4.53 27.59
C TYR A 103 -29.96 -3.22 28.32
N THR A 104 -30.97 -2.36 28.47
CA THR A 104 -30.78 -1.05 29.09
C THR A 104 -31.89 -0.73 30.08
N ASP A 105 -31.54 0.04 31.12
CA ASP A 105 -32.52 0.68 32.04
C ASP A 105 -32.88 2.11 31.58
N GLY A 106 -32.38 2.55 30.41
CA GLY A 106 -32.54 3.90 29.86
C GLY A 106 -31.45 4.87 30.26
N THR A 107 -30.47 4.44 31.06
CA THR A 107 -29.29 5.22 31.48
C THR A 107 -27.99 4.45 31.27
N ASN A 108 -28.00 3.19 31.66
CA ASN A 108 -26.87 2.29 31.56
C ASN A 108 -27.20 1.11 30.64
N VAL A 109 -26.17 0.46 30.14
CA VAL A 109 -26.26 -0.76 29.36
C VAL A 109 -25.67 -1.91 30.17
N TYR A 110 -26.27 -3.07 30.05
CA TYR A 110 -25.91 -4.27 30.79
C TYR A 110 -25.87 -5.48 29.87
N TYR A 111 -24.99 -6.44 30.18
CA TYR A 111 -25.02 -7.75 29.54
C TYR A 111 -26.29 -8.52 29.85
N GLY A 112 -26.90 -9.09 28.82
CA GLY A 112 -27.97 -10.07 28.95
C GLY A 112 -27.41 -11.49 28.96
N VAL A 113 -27.32 -12.12 27.79
CA VAL A 113 -26.73 -13.45 27.63
C VAL A 113 -25.40 -13.28 26.91
N ASP A 114 -24.34 -13.82 27.48
CA ASP A 114 -23.01 -13.88 26.88
C ASP A 114 -22.57 -15.35 26.74
N VAL A 115 -21.94 -15.69 25.61
CA VAL A 115 -21.48 -17.06 25.30
C VAL A 115 -19.97 -17.22 25.38
N GLU A 116 -19.28 -16.30 26.05
CA GLU A 116 -17.84 -16.46 26.25
C GLU A 116 -17.55 -17.77 27.01
N ALA A 117 -16.50 -18.50 26.57
CA ALA A 117 -16.15 -19.79 27.14
C ALA A 117 -15.01 -19.73 28.16
N THR A 118 -14.50 -18.52 28.43
CA THR A 118 -13.32 -18.29 29.29
C THR A 118 -13.71 -17.73 30.66
N GLU A 119 -12.69 -17.43 31.49
CA GLU A 119 -12.91 -16.79 32.81
C GLU A 119 -13.41 -15.35 32.69
N ASP A 120 -13.42 -14.79 31.48
CA ASP A 120 -13.84 -13.41 31.16
C ASP A 120 -15.30 -13.29 30.73
N VAL A 121 -16.13 -14.35 30.96
CA VAL A 121 -17.57 -14.31 30.69
C VAL A 121 -18.27 -13.20 31.49
N SER A 122 -19.06 -12.38 30.82
CA SER A 122 -19.89 -11.40 31.48
C SER A 122 -21.23 -12.03 31.94
N TYR A 123 -21.58 -11.79 33.18
CA TYR A 123 -22.81 -12.33 33.75
C TYR A 123 -24.02 -11.43 33.47
N LEU A 124 -25.18 -12.03 33.49
CA LEU A 124 -26.44 -11.29 33.35
C LEU A 124 -26.53 -10.15 34.36
N GLY A 125 -26.60 -8.92 33.87
CA GLY A 125 -26.65 -7.71 34.68
C GLY A 125 -25.32 -7.05 34.96
N ASP A 126 -24.20 -7.62 34.46
CA ASP A 126 -22.92 -6.92 34.51
C ASP A 126 -22.95 -5.67 33.63
N PRO A 127 -22.31 -4.56 34.06
CA PRO A 127 -22.32 -3.33 33.30
C PRO A 127 -21.52 -3.49 32.02
N PHE A 128 -22.10 -3.02 30.91
CA PHE A 128 -21.39 -2.90 29.63
C PHE A 128 -20.57 -1.62 29.61
N ALA A 129 -19.43 -1.63 28.88
CA ALA A 129 -18.49 -0.50 28.87
C ALA A 129 -19.08 0.76 28.19
N ASP A 130 -19.83 0.56 27.09
CA ASP A 130 -20.42 1.67 26.34
C ASP A 130 -21.69 2.20 27.06
N SER A 131 -21.87 3.51 26.99
CA SER A 131 -23.03 4.16 27.57
C SER A 131 -24.28 3.97 26.71
N TYR A 132 -25.45 4.16 27.33
CA TYR A 132 -26.70 4.16 26.59
C TYR A 132 -26.73 5.19 25.44
N GLU A 133 -26.12 6.36 25.61
CA GLU A 133 -26.09 7.38 24.55
C GLU A 133 -25.29 6.92 23.30
N GLU A 134 -24.26 6.08 23.47
CA GLU A 134 -23.48 5.51 22.36
C GLU A 134 -24.28 4.46 21.58
N LEU A 135 -25.07 3.63 22.30
CA LEU A 135 -25.90 2.59 21.70
C LEU A 135 -27.37 2.99 21.48
N LYS A 136 -27.71 4.25 21.76
CA LYS A 136 -29.08 4.75 21.70
C LYS A 136 -29.78 4.50 20.38
N SER A 137 -29.09 4.75 19.26
CA SER A 137 -29.67 4.53 17.92
C SER A 137 -30.06 3.06 17.72
N VAL A 138 -29.29 2.12 18.28
CA VAL A 138 -29.59 0.68 18.17
C VAL A 138 -30.77 0.31 19.04
N PHE A 139 -30.86 0.82 20.26
CA PHE A 139 -32.04 0.63 21.11
C PHE A 139 -33.29 1.33 20.54
N GLU A 140 -33.14 2.33 19.67
CA GLU A 140 -34.22 2.96 18.92
C GLU A 140 -34.55 2.22 17.60
N GLY A 141 -33.89 1.10 17.30
CA GLY A 141 -34.20 0.21 16.18
C GLY A 141 -33.33 0.40 14.93
N GLN A 142 -32.23 1.15 15.01
CA GLN A 142 -31.24 1.24 13.93
C GLN A 142 -30.17 0.17 14.12
N GLU A 143 -29.63 -0.34 13.02
CA GLU A 143 -28.47 -1.22 13.05
C GLU A 143 -27.18 -0.37 13.10
N TYR A 144 -26.17 -0.86 13.80
CA TYR A 144 -24.82 -0.31 13.77
C TYR A 144 -23.86 -1.38 13.22
N VAL A 145 -23.15 -1.03 12.17
CA VAL A 145 -22.15 -1.88 11.54
C VAL A 145 -20.85 -1.09 11.48
N GLN A 146 -19.84 -1.56 12.18
CA GLN A 146 -18.50 -0.95 12.19
C GLN A 146 -17.79 -1.22 10.86
N ASP A 147 -17.20 -0.18 10.25
CA ASP A 147 -16.53 -0.27 8.95
C ASP A 147 -15.00 -0.17 9.06
N TYR A 148 -14.47 -0.36 10.26
CA TYR A 148 -13.04 -0.37 10.56
C TYR A 148 -12.70 -1.46 11.59
N ILE A 149 -11.40 -1.79 11.70
CA ILE A 149 -10.90 -2.67 12.76
C ILE A 149 -10.61 -1.82 13.99
N ASP A 150 -11.14 -2.22 15.14
CA ASP A 150 -10.84 -1.63 16.43
C ASP A 150 -9.83 -2.51 17.18
N GLU A 151 -8.73 -1.91 17.62
CA GLU A 151 -7.69 -2.57 18.42
C GLU A 151 -8.07 -2.44 19.90
N THR A 152 -8.69 -3.47 20.45
CA THR A 152 -9.14 -3.51 21.82
C THR A 152 -8.24 -4.38 22.71
N GLU A 153 -8.47 -4.37 24.04
CA GLU A 153 -7.80 -5.29 24.97
C GLU A 153 -8.17 -6.76 24.67
N ASP A 154 -9.35 -6.99 24.09
CA ASP A 154 -9.91 -8.30 23.73
C ASP A 154 -9.48 -8.77 22.32
N GLY A 155 -8.67 -7.98 21.61
CA GLY A 155 -8.16 -8.25 20.28
C GLY A 155 -8.56 -7.22 19.23
N ASP A 156 -8.24 -7.54 17.98
CA ASP A 156 -8.64 -6.73 16.82
C ASP A 156 -10.06 -7.14 16.41
N LEU A 157 -11.04 -6.26 16.60
CA LEU A 157 -12.46 -6.59 16.43
C LEU A 157 -13.14 -5.74 15.37
N ILE A 158 -14.15 -6.34 14.72
CA ILE A 158 -15.17 -5.64 13.93
C ILE A 158 -16.50 -5.92 14.58
N THR A 159 -17.16 -4.88 15.10
CA THR A 159 -18.38 -4.99 15.89
C THR A 159 -19.63 -4.65 15.08
N VAL A 160 -20.67 -5.45 15.25
CA VAL A 160 -22.00 -5.22 14.71
C VAL A 160 -23.01 -5.28 15.84
N TYR A 161 -23.86 -4.23 15.96
CA TYR A 161 -24.99 -4.21 16.87
C TYR A 161 -26.29 -4.20 16.11
N LYS A 162 -27.19 -5.13 16.44
CA LYS A 162 -28.53 -5.21 15.85
C LYS A 162 -29.63 -5.25 16.88
N PRO A 163 -30.75 -4.54 16.67
CA PRO A 163 -31.86 -4.54 17.59
C PRO A 163 -32.60 -5.89 17.58
N ILE A 164 -32.90 -6.44 18.76
CA ILE A 164 -33.78 -7.59 18.94
C ILE A 164 -35.19 -7.08 19.25
N THR A 165 -36.15 -7.43 18.40
CA THR A 165 -37.54 -6.99 18.52
C THR A 165 -38.47 -8.12 18.95
N ASN A 166 -39.41 -7.83 19.84
CA ASN A 166 -40.46 -8.77 20.21
C ASN A 166 -41.60 -8.81 19.16
N SER A 167 -42.59 -9.67 19.37
CA SER A 167 -43.76 -9.81 18.50
C SER A 167 -44.60 -8.53 18.36
N ALA A 168 -44.52 -7.60 19.30
CA ALA A 168 -45.18 -6.30 19.25
C ALA A 168 -44.34 -5.23 18.45
N GLY A 169 -43.17 -5.57 17.96
CA GLY A 169 -42.26 -4.64 17.23
C GLY A 169 -41.49 -3.69 18.16
N LYS A 170 -41.43 -3.96 19.46
CA LYS A 170 -40.65 -3.19 20.44
C LYS A 170 -39.22 -3.77 20.47
N VAL A 171 -38.22 -2.91 20.46
CA VAL A 171 -36.83 -3.33 20.74
C VAL A 171 -36.73 -3.69 22.23
N VAL A 172 -36.34 -4.92 22.51
CA VAL A 172 -36.25 -5.48 23.87
C VAL A 172 -34.81 -5.68 24.33
N ALA A 173 -33.90 -5.83 23.37
CA ALA A 173 -32.45 -6.00 23.58
C ALA A 173 -31.67 -5.61 22.32
N VAL A 174 -30.37 -5.61 22.42
CA VAL A 174 -29.42 -5.48 21.28
C VAL A 174 -28.58 -6.73 21.22
N LEU A 175 -28.39 -7.29 20.02
CA LEU A 175 -27.42 -8.33 19.75
C LEU A 175 -26.08 -7.66 19.44
N GLY A 176 -25.02 -8.00 20.18
CA GLY A 176 -23.64 -7.68 19.89
C GLY A 176 -22.95 -8.88 19.24
N CYS A 177 -22.25 -8.63 18.14
CA CYS A 177 -21.52 -9.61 17.37
C CYS A 177 -20.15 -9.05 17.01
N ASP A 178 -19.08 -9.62 17.59
CA ASP A 178 -17.72 -9.19 17.37
C ASP A 178 -16.96 -10.24 16.59
N TYR A 179 -16.51 -9.86 15.40
CA TYR A 179 -15.70 -10.68 14.51
C TYR A 179 -14.22 -10.48 14.83
N ASP A 180 -13.47 -11.59 15.00
CA ASP A 180 -12.02 -11.55 15.19
C ASP A 180 -11.33 -11.16 13.87
N ALA A 181 -10.79 -9.96 13.84
CA ALA A 181 -10.07 -9.41 12.70
C ALA A 181 -8.53 -9.63 12.79
N SER A 182 -8.04 -10.37 13.78
CA SER A 182 -6.59 -10.60 13.96
C SER A 182 -5.93 -11.24 12.74
N ASP A 183 -6.63 -12.18 12.08
CA ASP A 183 -6.16 -12.76 10.83
C ASP A 183 -6.08 -11.73 9.69
N ILE A 184 -7.00 -10.77 9.65
CA ILE A 184 -6.99 -9.67 8.68
C ILE A 184 -5.77 -8.79 8.92
N THR A 185 -5.55 -8.36 10.16
CA THR A 185 -4.40 -7.54 10.57
C THR A 185 -3.07 -8.24 10.25
N ALA A 186 -2.92 -9.53 10.59
CA ALA A 186 -1.72 -10.30 10.28
C ALA A 186 -1.46 -10.42 8.76
N ARG A 187 -2.51 -10.59 7.95
CA ARG A 187 -2.40 -10.63 6.49
C ARG A 187 -2.06 -9.27 5.89
N LEU A 188 -2.58 -8.17 6.46
CA LEU A 188 -2.24 -6.81 6.06
C LEU A 188 -0.76 -6.51 6.32
N GLU A 189 -0.23 -6.88 7.48
CA GLU A 189 1.20 -6.74 7.79
C GLU A 189 2.07 -7.56 6.81
N ALA A 190 1.71 -8.81 6.55
CA ALA A 190 2.41 -9.65 5.59
C ALA A 190 2.39 -9.06 4.17
N SER A 191 1.25 -8.49 3.75
CA SER A 191 1.09 -7.81 2.47
C SER A 191 1.96 -6.56 2.38
N LEU A 192 2.02 -5.75 3.43
CA LEU A 192 2.89 -4.57 3.50
C LEU A 192 4.35 -4.96 3.28
N VAL A 193 4.82 -5.98 3.99
CA VAL A 193 6.19 -6.50 3.84
C VAL A 193 6.42 -7.01 2.41
N GLY A 194 5.43 -7.67 1.81
CA GLY A 194 5.46 -8.13 0.42
C GLY A 194 5.62 -6.99 -0.57
N VAL A 195 4.79 -5.96 -0.47
CA VAL A 195 4.83 -4.75 -1.32
C VAL A 195 6.18 -4.04 -1.22
N VAL A 196 6.71 -3.88 0.01
CA VAL A 196 8.02 -3.25 0.24
C VAL A 196 9.15 -4.07 -0.39
N LYS A 197 9.14 -5.39 -0.25
CA LYS A 197 10.15 -6.28 -0.86
C LYS A 197 10.13 -6.20 -2.39
N ILE A 198 8.95 -6.29 -3.00
CA ILE A 198 8.79 -6.20 -4.46
C ILE A 198 9.25 -4.82 -4.95
N GLY A 199 8.84 -3.74 -4.28
CA GLY A 199 9.25 -2.39 -4.59
C GLY A 199 10.78 -2.21 -4.55
N ALA A 200 11.43 -2.74 -3.52
CA ALA A 200 12.89 -2.70 -3.40
C ALA A 200 13.60 -3.44 -4.57
N VAL A 201 13.12 -4.62 -4.93
CA VAL A 201 13.66 -5.38 -6.08
C VAL A 201 13.48 -4.60 -7.38
N CYS A 202 12.30 -4.04 -7.62
CA CYS A 202 12.03 -3.22 -8.81
C CYS A 202 12.96 -2.00 -8.90
N ILE A 203 13.20 -1.30 -7.79
CA ILE A 203 14.11 -0.15 -7.74
C ILE A 203 15.54 -0.58 -8.07
N VAL A 204 16.04 -1.69 -7.50
CA VAL A 204 17.38 -2.19 -7.78
C VAL A 204 17.53 -2.53 -9.27
N LEU A 205 16.56 -3.23 -9.86
CA LEU A 205 16.58 -3.59 -11.27
C LEU A 205 16.53 -2.34 -12.17
N ALA A 206 15.69 -1.37 -11.85
CA ALA A 206 15.60 -0.10 -12.58
C ALA A 206 16.93 0.69 -12.53
N VAL A 207 17.55 0.81 -11.36
CA VAL A 207 18.83 1.50 -11.19
C VAL A 207 19.93 0.78 -11.96
N ALA A 208 19.97 -0.55 -11.94
CA ALA A 208 20.94 -1.35 -12.70
C ALA A 208 20.78 -1.13 -14.22
N ALA A 209 19.56 -1.26 -14.73
CA ALA A 209 19.24 -1.07 -16.13
C ALA A 209 19.60 0.35 -16.62
N LEU A 210 19.17 1.37 -15.87
CA LEU A 210 19.50 2.76 -16.18
C LEU A 210 21.00 3.04 -16.12
N SER A 211 21.71 2.45 -15.16
CA SER A 211 23.17 2.61 -15.05
C SER A 211 23.90 2.02 -16.26
N ILE A 212 23.44 0.89 -16.79
CA ILE A 212 23.98 0.27 -18.00
C ILE A 212 23.73 1.19 -19.20
N ILE A 213 22.48 1.60 -19.42
CA ILE A 213 22.09 2.47 -20.56
C ILE A 213 22.90 3.77 -20.55
N ILE A 214 22.89 4.50 -19.41
CA ILE A 214 23.60 5.78 -19.29
C ILE A 214 25.12 5.58 -19.45
N SER A 215 25.67 4.48 -18.95
CA SER A 215 27.11 4.20 -19.12
C SER A 215 27.48 3.96 -20.58
N THR A 216 26.63 3.27 -21.34
CA THR A 216 26.82 3.02 -22.76
C THR A 216 26.82 4.32 -23.56
N ILE A 217 25.81 5.17 -23.35
CA ILE A 217 25.68 6.49 -24.01
C ILE A 217 26.88 7.38 -23.62
N THR A 218 27.23 7.45 -22.35
CA THR A 218 28.32 8.33 -21.86
C THR A 218 29.69 7.88 -22.41
N ARG A 219 29.94 6.56 -22.54
CA ARG A 219 31.19 6.03 -23.14
C ARG A 219 31.28 6.40 -24.61
N GLY A 220 30.20 6.33 -25.38
CA GLY A 220 30.17 6.78 -26.77
C GLY A 220 30.55 8.25 -26.90
N LEU A 221 29.88 9.10 -26.07
CA LEU A 221 30.18 10.54 -26.08
C LEU A 221 31.63 10.88 -25.67
N GLN A 222 32.18 10.16 -24.68
CA GLN A 222 33.57 10.34 -24.27
C GLN A 222 34.55 9.99 -25.40
N LYS A 223 34.32 8.93 -26.16
CA LYS A 223 35.17 8.57 -27.31
C LYS A 223 35.18 9.67 -28.37
N VAL A 224 34.02 10.31 -28.62
CA VAL A 224 33.97 11.46 -29.56
C VAL A 224 34.74 12.65 -29.00
N ASP A 225 34.55 12.99 -27.73
CA ASP A 225 35.24 14.10 -27.05
C ASP A 225 36.75 13.91 -27.02
N ASP A 226 37.23 12.72 -26.62
CA ASP A 226 38.67 12.38 -26.57
C ASP A 226 39.30 12.50 -27.94
N LYS A 227 38.57 12.07 -28.99
CA LYS A 227 39.11 12.13 -30.36
C LYS A 227 39.16 13.56 -30.92
N ILE A 228 38.15 14.35 -30.66
CA ILE A 228 38.16 15.79 -31.00
C ILE A 228 39.29 16.50 -30.23
N TYR A 229 39.48 16.15 -28.97
CA TYR A 229 40.59 16.69 -28.17
C TYR A 229 41.97 16.34 -28.77
N GLU A 230 42.13 15.07 -29.16
CA GLU A 230 43.39 14.58 -29.80
C GLU A 230 43.69 15.32 -31.10
N ILE A 231 42.69 15.53 -31.96
CA ILE A 231 42.82 16.27 -33.21
C ILE A 231 43.25 17.73 -32.96
N VAL A 232 42.68 18.38 -31.94
CA VAL A 232 42.97 19.78 -31.64
C VAL A 232 44.37 19.96 -31.03
N HIS A 233 44.88 18.99 -30.26
CA HIS A 233 46.10 19.14 -29.45
C HIS A 233 47.34 18.42 -30.04
N ASN A 234 47.14 17.45 -30.97
CA ASN A 234 48.21 16.69 -31.60
C ASN A 234 48.46 17.16 -33.03
N GLU A 235 48.90 18.43 -33.20
CA GLU A 235 49.30 19.04 -34.49
C GLU A 235 48.26 18.91 -35.62
N GLY A 236 46.99 18.65 -35.31
CA GLY A 236 45.91 18.65 -36.29
C GLY A 236 45.91 17.47 -37.25
N ASP A 237 46.29 16.26 -36.79
CA ASP A 237 46.21 15.06 -37.64
C ASP A 237 44.77 14.75 -38.04
N LEU A 238 44.39 15.28 -39.23
CA LEU A 238 43.03 15.12 -39.83
C LEU A 238 42.87 13.75 -40.53
N THR A 239 43.85 12.85 -40.46
CA THR A 239 43.77 11.53 -41.12
C THR A 239 43.02 10.49 -40.27
N GLN A 240 42.89 10.74 -38.98
CA GLN A 240 42.26 9.81 -38.06
C GLN A 240 40.73 9.90 -38.16
N LYS A 241 40.06 8.74 -38.21
CA LYS A 241 38.58 8.63 -38.22
C LYS A 241 38.05 8.13 -36.88
N LEU A 242 36.85 8.60 -36.52
CA LEU A 242 36.10 8.00 -35.43
C LEU A 242 35.46 6.71 -35.93
N ASP A 243 35.84 5.60 -35.29
CA ASP A 243 35.26 4.28 -35.55
C ASP A 243 34.28 3.91 -34.45
N ILE A 244 33.02 4.30 -34.65
CA ILE A 244 31.90 4.04 -33.70
C ILE A 244 30.79 3.37 -34.50
N HIS A 245 30.52 2.11 -34.15
CA HIS A 245 29.45 1.29 -34.72
C HIS A 245 28.43 0.94 -33.60
N SER A 246 27.64 1.91 -33.19
CA SER A 246 26.66 1.73 -32.11
C SER A 246 25.22 1.48 -32.60
N GLY A 247 24.96 1.76 -33.90
CA GLY A 247 23.62 1.65 -34.48
C GLY A 247 22.64 2.70 -34.02
N ASP A 248 23.11 3.75 -33.31
CA ASP A 248 22.33 4.83 -32.76
C ASP A 248 22.83 6.22 -33.19
N GLU A 249 22.32 7.29 -32.55
CA GLU A 249 22.71 8.66 -32.81
C GLU A 249 24.21 8.93 -32.63
N MET A 250 24.93 8.11 -31.86
CA MET A 250 26.36 8.23 -31.66
C MET A 250 27.14 7.88 -32.94
N GLU A 251 26.69 6.87 -33.67
CA GLU A 251 27.28 6.53 -35.00
C GLU A 251 27.04 7.64 -36.01
N LEU A 252 25.86 8.24 -36.00
CA LEU A 252 25.54 9.38 -36.86
C LEU A 252 26.41 10.59 -36.52
N ILE A 253 26.63 10.90 -35.25
CA ILE A 253 27.53 11.98 -34.81
C ILE A 253 28.96 11.69 -35.25
N ALA A 254 29.44 10.48 -35.07
CA ALA A 254 30.79 10.07 -35.51
C ALA A 254 30.96 10.24 -37.05
N GLY A 255 29.94 9.84 -37.81
CA GLY A 255 29.89 10.04 -39.27
C GLY A 255 29.99 11.50 -39.67
N ASN A 256 29.20 12.36 -39.01
CA ASN A 256 29.20 13.81 -39.26
C ASN A 256 30.56 14.46 -38.90
N VAL A 257 31.18 14.03 -37.80
CA VAL A 257 32.54 14.51 -37.43
C VAL A 257 33.56 14.05 -38.44
N ASN A 258 33.52 12.81 -38.91
CA ASN A 258 34.43 12.32 -39.96
C ASN A 258 34.25 13.11 -41.26
N ALA A 259 33.03 13.42 -41.66
CA ALA A 259 32.77 14.26 -42.86
C ALA A 259 33.31 15.69 -42.70
N LEU A 260 33.20 16.29 -41.51
CA LEU A 260 33.78 17.59 -41.20
C LEU A 260 35.33 17.55 -41.28
N LEU A 261 35.96 16.52 -40.73
CA LEU A 261 37.42 16.35 -40.81
C LEU A 261 37.89 16.21 -42.25
N GLU A 262 37.22 15.45 -43.09
CA GLU A 262 37.52 15.27 -44.50
C GLU A 262 37.34 16.57 -45.30
N TYR A 263 36.33 17.36 -44.99
CA TYR A 263 36.11 18.70 -45.55
C TYR A 263 37.25 19.67 -45.20
N ILE A 264 37.65 19.73 -43.92
CA ILE A 264 38.76 20.58 -43.46
C ILE A 264 40.07 20.15 -44.12
N ARG A 265 40.36 18.86 -44.22
CA ARG A 265 41.52 18.30 -44.92
C ARG A 265 41.55 18.72 -46.37
N GLY A 266 40.41 18.66 -47.07
CA GLY A 266 40.29 19.12 -48.46
C GLY A 266 40.60 20.59 -48.64
N ILE A 267 40.22 21.45 -47.71
CA ILE A 267 40.56 22.88 -47.70
C ILE A 267 42.07 23.07 -47.50
N MET A 268 42.68 22.38 -46.53
CA MET A 268 44.12 22.49 -46.25
C MET A 268 44.99 22.04 -47.43
N LEU A 269 44.61 20.96 -48.12
CA LEU A 269 45.31 20.53 -49.34
C LEU A 269 45.24 21.56 -50.45
N LYS A 270 44.07 22.21 -50.68
CA LYS A 270 43.92 23.28 -51.65
C LYS A 270 44.73 24.53 -51.30
N ILE A 271 44.87 24.87 -50.03
CA ILE A 271 45.71 25.98 -49.57
C ILE A 271 47.19 25.66 -49.80
N SER A 272 47.61 24.43 -49.45
CA SER A 272 48.99 23.98 -49.68
C SER A 272 49.33 24.03 -51.14
N ASP A 273 48.48 23.51 -52.03
CA ASP A 273 48.68 23.49 -53.47
C ASP A 273 48.80 24.91 -54.08
N ASN A 274 47.89 25.81 -53.62
CA ASN A 274 47.95 27.22 -53.99
C ASN A 274 49.22 27.95 -53.51
N SER A 275 49.74 27.58 -52.33
CA SER A 275 50.93 28.15 -51.73
C SER A 275 52.21 27.70 -52.49
N GLU A 276 52.25 26.43 -52.89
CA GLU A 276 53.36 25.92 -53.76
C GLU A 276 53.36 26.62 -55.13
N HIS A 277 52.17 26.83 -55.71
CA HIS A 277 52.08 27.56 -57.00
C HIS A 277 52.54 29.03 -56.91
N LEU A 278 52.32 29.67 -55.75
CA LEU A 278 52.73 31.07 -55.50
C LEU A 278 54.27 31.17 -55.21
N ASN A 279 54.88 30.13 -54.65
CA ASN A 279 56.32 30.11 -54.35
C ASN A 279 57.18 29.68 -55.54
N GLY A 280 56.59 29.07 -56.59
CA GLY A 280 57.27 28.59 -57.78
C GLY A 280 57.17 29.49 -59.00
N SER A 281 56.54 30.65 -58.91
CA SER A 281 56.46 31.73 -59.91
C SER A 281 57.26 32.94 -59.48
#